data_7b7a20293e17c631cb8d95bec31a879b
#
_entry.id   7b7a20293e17c631cb8d95bec31a879b
#
_cell.length_a   1.000
_cell.length_b   1.000
_cell.length_c   1.000
_cell.angle_alpha   90.00
_cell.angle_beta   90.00
_cell.angle_gamma   90.00
#
_symmetry.space_group_name_H-M   'P 1'
#
loop_
_entity.id
_entity.type
_entity.pdbx_description
1 polymer ?
#
loop_
_entity_poly.entity_id
_entity_poly.type
_entity_poly.pdbx_seq_one_letter_code
_entity_poly.pdbx_strand_id
1 'polypeptide(L)'
;MGSLVNRLLSLSKMAWSVYRPRVLSYRIHRSRQPEGYVHTLSDEELEREIDRWYHSECGRRVDFAHPRSFSEKMQWLKVHDKDPRKAVLSDKLAVREVIAREVGEEVLPKVYRSWDNAADIDFTGIDKPFLLKCNNGSGMMRRVEDPSAADMDEIRAKAATWLSCDFASRFFEMHYAQITPRVYAEEWIDDIEWEYQAWCFSGKAEFVAAIQNPHGTNKKQFFSPTWERLPFVSSLPEYEGTVERPDTLPQILECSERLAKDFIFVRVDWYGTRHGLMFSEMSFTPAYGIVKWQPSDYNMKVGELIHLPIED
;
A
#
# COMPACT_ATOMS: atom_id res chain seq x y z
N MET A 1 -37.18 13.22 6.40
CA MET A 1 -36.08 12.25 6.23
C MET A 1 -36.00 11.62 4.84
N GLY A 2 -37.06 11.46 4.06
CA GLY A 2 -37.03 10.83 2.74
C GLY A 2 -36.32 11.59 1.60
N SER A 3 -36.21 12.92 1.68
CA SER A 3 -35.68 13.76 0.56
C SER A 3 -34.15 13.79 0.51
N LEU A 4 -33.47 13.69 1.65
CA LEU A 4 -31.98 13.70 1.72
C LEU A 4 -31.38 12.35 1.26
N VAL A 5 -32.01 11.26 1.68
CA VAL A 5 -31.60 9.89 1.29
C VAL A 5 -31.79 9.68 -0.22
N ASN A 6 -32.91 10.18 -0.79
CA ASN A 6 -33.11 10.10 -2.24
C ASN A 6 -32.17 10.99 -3.06
N ARG A 7 -31.71 12.14 -2.53
CA ARG A 7 -30.68 12.97 -3.16
C ARG A 7 -29.30 12.31 -3.12
N LEU A 8 -28.92 11.69 -1.98
CA LEU A 8 -27.67 10.95 -1.86
C LEU A 8 -27.63 9.71 -2.76
N LEU A 9 -28.77 8.99 -2.86
CA LEU A 9 -28.90 7.85 -3.78
C LEU A 9 -28.92 8.27 -5.26
N SER A 10 -29.45 9.45 -5.61
CA SER A 10 -29.42 9.97 -6.96
C SER A 10 -28.03 10.45 -7.38
N LEU A 11 -27.27 11.10 -6.47
CA LEU A 11 -25.87 11.49 -6.69
C LEU A 11 -24.97 10.26 -6.80
N SER A 12 -25.20 9.20 -6.00
CA SER A 12 -24.47 7.95 -6.15
C SER A 12 -24.79 7.26 -7.48
N LYS A 13 -26.04 7.19 -7.91
CA LYS A 13 -26.44 6.59 -9.20
C LYS A 13 -25.88 7.35 -10.39
N MET A 14 -25.84 8.70 -10.34
CA MET A 14 -25.29 9.51 -11.42
C MET A 14 -23.75 9.40 -11.48
N ALA A 15 -23.05 9.38 -10.34
CA ALA A 15 -21.63 9.10 -10.29
C ALA A 15 -21.31 7.69 -10.80
N TRP A 16 -22.10 6.68 -10.44
CA TRP A 16 -21.99 5.31 -10.95
C TRP A 16 -22.27 5.18 -12.45
N SER A 17 -23.19 5.98 -13.01
CA SER A 17 -23.51 5.94 -14.44
C SER A 17 -22.40 6.49 -15.33
N VAL A 18 -21.60 7.42 -14.83
CA VAL A 18 -20.43 8.00 -15.53
C VAL A 18 -19.15 7.17 -15.32
N TYR A 19 -18.97 6.65 -14.10
CA TYR A 19 -17.80 5.85 -13.73
C TYR A 19 -17.77 4.48 -14.41
N ARG A 20 -18.89 3.75 -14.41
CA ARG A 20 -18.99 2.41 -14.99
C ARG A 20 -18.54 2.28 -16.46
N PRO A 21 -18.96 3.15 -17.38
CA PRO A 21 -18.55 3.02 -18.78
C PRO A 21 -17.05 3.18 -19.00
N ARG A 22 -16.40 4.10 -18.29
CA ARG A 22 -14.94 4.34 -18.40
C ARG A 22 -14.13 3.16 -17.91
N VAL A 23 -14.45 2.68 -16.69
CA VAL A 23 -13.81 1.50 -16.12
C VAL A 23 -14.04 0.26 -16.96
N LEU A 24 -15.25 0.06 -17.46
CA LEU A 24 -15.58 -1.06 -18.35
C LEU A 24 -14.79 -0.98 -19.66
N SER A 25 -14.72 0.20 -20.27
CA SER A 25 -13.95 0.42 -21.50
C SER A 25 -12.46 0.10 -21.31
N TYR A 26 -11.89 0.56 -20.20
CA TYR A 26 -10.50 0.24 -19.85
C TYR A 26 -10.29 -1.26 -19.60
N ARG A 27 -11.19 -1.92 -18.87
CA ARG A 27 -11.12 -3.37 -18.63
C ARG A 27 -11.20 -4.17 -19.93
N ILE A 28 -12.06 -3.76 -20.87
CA ILE A 28 -12.15 -4.38 -22.20
C ILE A 28 -10.83 -4.15 -22.98
N HIS A 29 -10.25 -2.95 -22.92
CA HIS A 29 -8.96 -2.67 -23.53
C HIS A 29 -7.89 -3.61 -22.97
N ARG A 30 -7.79 -3.72 -21.64
CA ARG A 30 -6.81 -4.58 -20.96
C ARG A 30 -7.00 -6.07 -21.25
N SER A 31 -8.24 -6.57 -21.30
CA SER A 31 -8.53 -7.98 -21.58
C SER A 31 -8.15 -8.44 -23.01
N ARG A 32 -7.88 -7.50 -23.90
CA ARG A 32 -7.41 -7.76 -25.28
C ARG A 32 -5.89 -7.79 -25.41
N GLN A 33 -5.17 -7.38 -24.35
CA GLN A 33 -3.72 -7.40 -24.35
C GLN A 33 -3.20 -8.80 -23.97
N PRO A 34 -2.07 -9.23 -24.52
CA PRO A 34 -1.46 -10.50 -24.15
C PRO A 34 -1.01 -10.49 -22.69
N GLU A 35 -0.84 -11.68 -22.13
CA GLU A 35 -0.21 -11.84 -20.81
C GLU A 35 1.19 -11.22 -20.83
N GLY A 36 1.58 -10.56 -19.73
CA GLY A 36 2.88 -9.87 -19.64
C GLY A 36 3.01 -8.59 -20.48
N TYR A 37 1.94 -8.16 -21.20
CA TYR A 37 1.98 -6.96 -22.05
C TYR A 37 2.64 -5.75 -21.40
N VAL A 38 2.34 -5.47 -20.11
CA VAL A 38 2.88 -4.30 -19.42
C VAL A 38 4.41 -4.33 -19.33
N HIS A 39 5.00 -5.52 -19.23
CA HIS A 39 6.45 -5.69 -19.12
C HIS A 39 7.20 -5.44 -20.45
N THR A 40 6.48 -5.32 -21.56
CA THR A 40 7.07 -5.08 -22.90
C THR A 40 7.01 -3.60 -23.31
N LEU A 41 6.36 -2.76 -22.52
CA LEU A 41 6.13 -1.36 -22.87
C LEU A 41 7.41 -0.51 -22.67
N SER A 42 7.66 0.41 -23.60
CA SER A 42 8.57 1.53 -23.38
C SER A 42 8.00 2.49 -22.33
N ASP A 43 8.82 3.40 -21.81
CA ASP A 43 8.36 4.39 -20.82
C ASP A 43 7.19 5.23 -21.35
N GLU A 44 7.28 5.71 -22.60
CA GLU A 44 6.20 6.48 -23.24
C GLU A 44 4.93 5.65 -23.46
N GLU A 45 5.06 4.35 -23.73
CA GLU A 45 3.92 3.46 -23.84
C GLU A 45 3.30 3.20 -22.46
N LEU A 46 4.13 3.05 -21.44
CA LEU A 46 3.69 2.87 -20.06
C LEU A 46 2.97 4.13 -19.55
N GLU A 47 3.47 5.34 -19.84
CA GLU A 47 2.76 6.59 -19.56
C GLU A 47 1.38 6.62 -20.19
N ARG A 48 1.26 6.24 -21.48
CA ARG A 48 -0.03 6.19 -22.19
C ARG A 48 -1.00 5.18 -21.55
N GLU A 49 -0.51 4.02 -21.12
CA GLU A 49 -1.34 3.03 -20.44
C GLU A 49 -1.76 3.47 -19.03
N ILE A 50 -0.85 4.07 -18.29
CA ILE A 50 -1.15 4.65 -16.98
C ILE A 50 -2.18 5.78 -17.12
N ASP A 51 -2.03 6.66 -18.11
CA ASP A 51 -3.00 7.73 -18.35
C ASP A 51 -4.40 7.20 -18.68
N ARG A 52 -4.50 6.14 -19.49
CA ARG A 52 -5.79 5.49 -19.78
C ARG A 52 -6.42 4.92 -18.51
N TRP A 53 -5.61 4.21 -17.71
CA TRP A 53 -6.06 3.66 -16.44
C TRP A 53 -6.48 4.77 -15.46
N TYR A 54 -5.63 5.76 -15.27
CA TYR A 54 -5.88 6.90 -14.38
C TYR A 54 -7.15 7.66 -14.79
N HIS A 55 -7.34 7.88 -16.10
CA HIS A 55 -8.56 8.48 -16.62
C HIS A 55 -9.80 7.60 -16.31
N SER A 56 -9.67 6.29 -16.40
CA SER A 56 -10.77 5.38 -16.08
C SER A 56 -11.20 5.49 -14.62
N GLU A 57 -10.23 5.62 -13.70
CA GLU A 57 -10.46 5.69 -12.26
C GLU A 57 -10.86 7.10 -11.78
N CYS A 58 -10.20 8.14 -12.28
CA CYS A 58 -10.33 9.51 -11.76
C CYS A 58 -11.15 10.43 -12.68
N GLY A 59 -11.34 10.08 -13.95
CA GLY A 59 -11.95 10.95 -14.97
C GLY A 59 -11.06 12.12 -15.41
N ARG A 60 -9.80 12.13 -15.01
CA ARG A 60 -8.78 13.11 -15.34
C ARG A 60 -7.64 12.45 -16.09
N ARG A 61 -6.86 13.23 -16.81
CA ARG A 61 -5.62 12.81 -17.46
C ARG A 61 -4.42 13.12 -16.58
N VAL A 62 -3.32 12.41 -16.79
CA VAL A 62 -2.03 12.71 -16.17
C VAL A 62 -1.26 13.64 -17.09
N ASP A 63 -0.79 14.77 -16.58
CA ASP A 63 0.23 15.58 -17.27
C ASP A 63 1.61 15.08 -16.83
N PHE A 64 2.22 14.20 -17.63
CA PHE A 64 3.54 13.65 -17.32
C PHE A 64 4.67 14.68 -17.53
N ALA A 65 4.45 15.69 -18.35
CA ALA A 65 5.43 16.75 -18.56
C ALA A 65 5.49 17.72 -17.36
N HIS A 66 4.32 18.03 -16.76
CA HIS A 66 4.21 18.99 -15.66
C HIS A 66 3.28 18.44 -14.56
N PRO A 67 3.60 17.30 -13.91
CA PRO A 67 2.74 16.72 -12.89
C PRO A 67 2.72 17.61 -11.65
N ARG A 68 1.53 17.95 -11.15
CA ARG A 68 1.35 18.90 -10.05
C ARG A 68 0.80 18.28 -8.79
N SER A 69 -0.28 17.51 -8.93
CA SER A 69 -0.94 16.89 -7.79
C SER A 69 -0.16 15.66 -7.28
N PHE A 70 -0.39 15.27 -6.01
CA PHE A 70 0.16 14.05 -5.46
C PHE A 70 -0.10 12.85 -6.38
N SER A 71 -1.36 12.69 -6.83
CA SER A 71 -1.70 11.55 -7.67
C SER A 71 -0.99 11.56 -9.03
N GLU A 72 -0.81 12.69 -9.68
CA GLU A 72 -0.05 12.79 -10.95
C GLU A 72 1.43 12.48 -10.73
N LYS A 73 2.03 13.06 -9.69
CA LYS A 73 3.44 12.81 -9.33
C LYS A 73 3.69 11.34 -8.98
N MET A 74 2.73 10.66 -8.32
CA MET A 74 2.80 9.22 -8.08
C MET A 74 2.79 8.41 -9.40
N GLN A 75 1.98 8.82 -10.40
CA GLN A 75 2.01 8.14 -11.71
C GLN A 75 3.34 8.38 -12.42
N TRP A 76 3.89 9.59 -12.34
CA TRP A 76 5.22 9.89 -12.87
C TRP A 76 6.30 9.01 -12.23
N LEU A 77 6.32 8.89 -10.90
CA LEU A 77 7.27 8.06 -10.15
C LEU A 77 7.19 6.57 -10.54
N LYS A 78 6.03 6.05 -10.92
CA LYS A 78 5.90 4.66 -11.39
C LYS A 78 6.70 4.37 -12.66
N VAL A 79 6.85 5.36 -13.53
CA VAL A 79 7.54 5.24 -14.82
C VAL A 79 9.01 5.56 -14.68
N HIS A 80 9.34 6.69 -14.03
CA HIS A 80 10.65 7.32 -14.10
C HIS A 80 11.55 7.04 -12.91
N ASP A 81 10.98 6.75 -11.73
CA ASP A 81 11.77 6.41 -10.55
C ASP A 81 12.05 4.90 -10.47
N LYS A 82 13.11 4.48 -11.18
CA LYS A 82 13.52 3.08 -11.35
C LYS A 82 14.53 2.59 -10.32
N ASP A 83 14.56 3.18 -9.12
CA ASP A 83 15.49 2.76 -8.07
C ASP A 83 15.28 1.27 -7.73
N PRO A 84 16.29 0.40 -7.95
CA PRO A 84 16.16 -1.04 -7.75
C PRO A 84 15.93 -1.43 -6.27
N ARG A 85 16.30 -0.55 -5.33
CA ARG A 85 16.07 -0.76 -3.90
C ARG A 85 14.57 -0.89 -3.58
N LYS A 86 13.69 -0.28 -4.38
CA LYS A 86 12.23 -0.38 -4.20
C LYS A 86 11.73 -1.80 -4.26
N ALA A 87 12.28 -2.64 -5.15
CA ALA A 87 11.91 -4.04 -5.23
C ALA A 87 12.24 -4.78 -3.92
N VAL A 88 13.45 -4.60 -3.39
CA VAL A 88 13.87 -5.20 -2.11
C VAL A 88 13.01 -4.71 -0.95
N LEU A 89 12.74 -3.40 -0.89
CA LEU A 89 12.01 -2.79 0.21
C LEU A 89 10.48 -3.04 0.16
N SER A 90 9.95 -3.39 -1.02
CA SER A 90 8.55 -3.79 -1.18
C SER A 90 8.34 -5.30 -1.02
N ASP A 91 9.39 -6.11 -1.12
CA ASP A 91 9.37 -7.54 -0.82
C ASP A 91 9.31 -7.75 0.71
N LYS A 92 8.17 -8.26 1.21
CA LYS A 92 7.94 -8.44 2.65
C LYS A 92 8.90 -9.42 3.34
N LEU A 93 9.64 -10.24 2.57
CA LEU A 93 10.68 -11.11 3.10
C LEU A 93 12.07 -10.47 2.97
N ALA A 94 12.41 -9.91 1.80
CA ALA A 94 13.73 -9.32 1.57
C ALA A 94 13.97 -8.04 2.41
N VAL A 95 12.94 -7.22 2.61
CA VAL A 95 13.03 -6.00 3.43
C VAL A 95 13.49 -6.26 4.85
N ARG A 96 13.25 -7.46 5.38
CA ARG A 96 13.58 -7.83 6.77
C ARG A 96 15.07 -7.71 7.09
N GLU A 97 15.95 -8.05 6.14
CA GLU A 97 17.40 -7.88 6.31
C GLU A 97 17.79 -6.41 6.43
N VAL A 98 17.11 -5.55 5.66
CA VAL A 98 17.32 -4.11 5.74
C VAL A 98 16.83 -3.56 7.08
N ILE A 99 15.63 -3.95 7.52
CA ILE A 99 15.06 -3.54 8.80
C ILE A 99 15.93 -4.02 9.97
N ALA A 100 16.37 -5.27 9.97
CA ALA A 100 17.26 -5.81 11.01
C ALA A 100 18.55 -5.00 11.13
N ARG A 101 19.14 -4.60 10.00
CA ARG A 101 20.38 -3.81 9.96
C ARG A 101 20.17 -2.35 10.37
N GLU A 102 19.12 -1.71 9.86
CA GLU A 102 18.91 -0.27 10.02
C GLU A 102 18.15 0.09 11.30
N VAL A 103 17.29 -0.79 11.79
CA VAL A 103 16.41 -0.53 12.93
C VAL A 103 16.67 -1.49 14.09
N GLY A 104 16.70 -2.79 13.80
CA GLY A 104 16.86 -3.87 14.76
C GLY A 104 15.95 -5.05 14.44
N GLU A 105 16.35 -6.25 14.87
CA GLU A 105 15.55 -7.47 14.67
C GLU A 105 14.28 -7.52 15.53
N GLU A 106 14.30 -6.82 16.66
CA GLU A 106 13.23 -6.79 17.66
C GLU A 106 11.92 -6.18 17.16
N VAL A 107 11.99 -5.35 16.09
CA VAL A 107 10.79 -4.78 15.48
C VAL A 107 10.17 -5.70 14.42
N LEU A 108 10.73 -6.85 14.14
CA LEU A 108 10.27 -7.73 13.08
C LEU A 108 9.35 -8.84 13.63
N PRO A 109 8.09 -8.96 13.14
CA PRO A 109 7.27 -10.12 13.46
C PRO A 109 8.00 -11.41 13.07
N LYS A 110 7.85 -12.48 13.85
CA LYS A 110 8.54 -13.74 13.56
C LYS A 110 7.99 -14.37 12.27
N VAL A 111 8.88 -14.79 11.38
CA VAL A 111 8.53 -15.69 10.26
C VAL A 111 8.81 -17.12 10.66
N TYR A 112 7.77 -17.96 10.60
CA TYR A 112 7.90 -19.39 10.95
C TYR A 112 8.51 -20.19 9.80
N ARG A 113 8.02 -19.95 8.57
CA ARG A 113 8.44 -20.66 7.35
C ARG A 113 8.04 -19.90 6.11
N SER A 114 8.73 -20.19 5.00
CA SER A 114 8.37 -19.68 3.66
C SER A 114 8.45 -20.79 2.62
N TRP A 115 7.69 -20.66 1.52
CA TRP A 115 7.57 -21.65 0.45
C TRP A 115 7.59 -20.95 -0.91
N ASP A 116 8.30 -21.56 -1.86
CA ASP A 116 8.35 -21.11 -3.25
C ASP A 116 7.20 -21.72 -4.09
N ASN A 117 6.69 -22.88 -3.68
CA ASN A 117 5.58 -23.57 -4.34
C ASN A 117 4.40 -23.80 -3.39
N ALA A 118 3.20 -23.63 -3.91
CA ALA A 118 1.99 -23.84 -3.13
C ALA A 118 1.83 -25.30 -2.67
N ALA A 119 2.29 -26.27 -3.47
CA ALA A 119 2.22 -27.70 -3.12
C ALA A 119 3.06 -28.09 -1.90
N ASP A 120 4.14 -27.33 -1.64
CA ASP A 120 5.08 -27.59 -0.56
C ASP A 120 4.62 -26.99 0.79
N ILE A 121 3.50 -26.26 0.79
CA ILE A 121 2.97 -25.66 2.01
C ILE A 121 2.61 -26.73 3.01
N ASP A 122 3.24 -26.64 4.18
CA ASP A 122 3.08 -27.54 5.31
C ASP A 122 3.19 -26.75 6.63
N PHE A 123 2.27 -26.97 7.53
CA PHE A 123 2.19 -26.25 8.81
C PHE A 123 2.73 -27.07 10.00
N THR A 124 3.40 -28.19 9.72
CA THR A 124 4.01 -29.01 10.77
C THR A 124 4.96 -28.18 11.64
N GLY A 125 4.74 -28.22 12.95
CA GLY A 125 5.52 -27.46 13.93
C GLY A 125 5.08 -26.00 14.13
N ILE A 126 4.01 -25.56 13.47
CA ILE A 126 3.33 -24.30 13.77
C ILE A 126 2.06 -24.64 14.55
N ASP A 127 2.04 -24.34 15.84
CA ASP A 127 0.98 -24.70 16.79
C ASP A 127 0.12 -23.50 17.24
N LYS A 128 0.37 -22.33 16.68
CA LYS A 128 -0.31 -21.07 17.02
C LYS A 128 -0.99 -20.45 15.81
N PRO A 129 -1.99 -19.61 16.01
CA PRO A 129 -2.53 -18.76 14.94
C PRO A 129 -1.44 -17.95 14.25
N PHE A 130 -1.53 -17.80 12.95
CA PHE A 130 -0.56 -17.04 12.15
C PHE A 130 -1.21 -16.40 10.93
N LEU A 131 -0.47 -15.48 10.29
CA LEU A 131 -0.82 -14.93 8.99
C LEU A 131 -0.06 -15.67 7.88
N LEU A 132 -0.79 -16.30 6.97
CA LEU A 132 -0.26 -16.73 5.69
C LEU A 132 -0.29 -15.55 4.72
N LYS A 133 0.85 -15.17 4.18
CA LYS A 133 1.01 -13.98 3.33
C LYS A 133 1.79 -14.33 2.05
N CYS A 134 1.60 -13.54 0.99
CA CYS A 134 2.52 -13.51 -0.14
C CYS A 134 3.43 -12.28 -0.02
N ASN A 135 4.72 -12.42 -0.37
CA ASN A 135 5.71 -11.34 -0.21
C ASN A 135 5.55 -10.22 -1.23
N ASN A 136 4.98 -10.49 -2.41
CA ASN A 136 4.81 -9.55 -3.51
C ASN A 136 3.38 -8.99 -3.58
N GLY A 137 3.20 -7.72 -3.30
CA GLY A 137 1.92 -7.03 -3.48
C GLY A 137 1.08 -6.87 -2.21
N SER A 138 -0.19 -6.51 -2.38
CA SER A 138 -1.12 -6.12 -1.32
C SER A 138 -2.37 -6.99 -1.32
N GLY A 139 -2.95 -7.23 -0.13
CA GLY A 139 -4.19 -7.96 0.04
C GLY A 139 -4.08 -9.49 -0.10
N MET A 140 -2.87 -10.01 -0.32
CA MET A 140 -2.60 -11.44 -0.43
C MET A 140 -2.22 -12.01 0.94
N MET A 141 -3.22 -12.10 1.82
CA MET A 141 -3.06 -12.65 3.17
C MET A 141 -4.30 -13.42 3.63
N ARG A 142 -4.09 -14.34 4.56
CA ARG A 142 -5.13 -15.11 5.24
C ARG A 142 -4.69 -15.43 6.66
N ARG A 143 -5.53 -15.18 7.64
CA ARG A 143 -5.35 -15.69 9.00
C ARG A 143 -5.67 -17.17 9.06
N VAL A 144 -4.79 -17.96 9.64
CA VAL A 144 -4.95 -19.37 9.95
C VAL A 144 -5.11 -19.46 11.47
N GLU A 145 -6.34 -19.76 11.92
CA GLU A 145 -6.68 -19.79 13.35
C GLU A 145 -6.14 -21.04 14.04
N ASP A 146 -6.35 -22.19 13.38
CA ASP A 146 -5.89 -23.50 13.85
C ASP A 146 -5.13 -24.18 12.70
N PRO A 147 -3.80 -24.20 12.77
CA PRO A 147 -2.99 -24.87 11.75
C PRO A 147 -3.29 -26.37 11.60
N SER A 148 -3.71 -27.03 12.69
CA SER A 148 -3.97 -28.47 12.69
C SER A 148 -5.31 -28.86 12.02
N ALA A 149 -6.25 -27.91 11.98
CA ALA A 149 -7.57 -28.05 11.37
C ALA A 149 -7.69 -27.32 10.02
N ALA A 150 -6.60 -26.77 9.47
CA ALA A 150 -6.61 -26.02 8.25
C ALA A 150 -6.94 -26.90 7.04
N ASP A 151 -7.84 -26.42 6.17
CA ASP A 151 -8.08 -27.04 4.86
C ASP A 151 -6.88 -26.75 3.94
N MET A 152 -5.99 -27.73 3.84
CA MET A 152 -4.73 -27.60 3.10
C MET A 152 -4.95 -27.48 1.59
N ASP A 153 -6.02 -28.07 1.06
CA ASP A 153 -6.34 -27.98 -0.37
C ASP A 153 -6.80 -26.54 -0.72
N GLU A 154 -7.67 -25.95 0.12
CA GLU A 154 -8.07 -24.55 -0.02
C GLU A 154 -6.86 -23.59 0.14
N ILE A 155 -6.00 -23.84 1.14
CA ILE A 155 -4.78 -23.06 1.39
C ILE A 155 -3.86 -23.09 0.17
N ARG A 156 -3.56 -24.27 -0.35
CA ARG A 156 -2.68 -24.44 -1.52
C ARG A 156 -3.27 -23.85 -2.79
N ALA A 157 -4.56 -24.01 -3.04
CA ALA A 157 -5.24 -23.38 -4.18
C ALA A 157 -5.16 -21.85 -4.12
N LYS A 158 -5.37 -21.27 -2.94
CA LYS A 158 -5.26 -19.82 -2.74
C LYS A 158 -3.82 -19.34 -2.91
N ALA A 159 -2.85 -20.02 -2.33
CA ALA A 159 -1.44 -19.72 -2.45
C ALA A 159 -0.95 -19.80 -3.91
N ALA A 160 -1.39 -20.80 -4.68
CA ALA A 160 -1.09 -20.92 -6.10
C ALA A 160 -1.60 -19.70 -6.89
N THR A 161 -2.79 -19.19 -6.55
CA THR A 161 -3.33 -17.96 -7.15
C THR A 161 -2.46 -16.73 -6.81
N TRP A 162 -1.94 -16.64 -5.60
CA TRP A 162 -1.06 -15.54 -5.20
C TRP A 162 0.30 -15.60 -5.90
N LEU A 163 0.91 -16.81 -5.95
CA LEU A 163 2.21 -17.02 -6.60
C LEU A 163 2.18 -16.76 -8.11
N SER A 164 1.04 -16.98 -8.77
CA SER A 164 0.87 -16.71 -10.19
C SER A 164 0.41 -15.27 -10.50
N CYS A 165 0.22 -14.42 -9.49
CA CYS A 165 -0.30 -13.07 -9.69
C CYS A 165 0.78 -12.13 -10.22
N ASP A 166 0.61 -11.61 -11.43
CA ASP A 166 1.38 -10.47 -11.94
C ASP A 166 0.86 -9.17 -11.28
N PHE A 167 1.35 -8.92 -10.05
CA PHE A 167 0.92 -7.76 -9.28
C PHE A 167 1.41 -6.45 -9.91
N ALA A 168 2.60 -6.45 -10.50
CA ALA A 168 3.20 -5.29 -11.14
C ALA A 168 2.31 -4.71 -12.24
N SER A 169 1.78 -5.58 -13.11
CA SER A 169 0.92 -5.16 -14.22
C SER A 169 -0.45 -4.67 -13.78
N ARG A 170 -0.90 -5.02 -12.58
CA ARG A 170 -2.25 -4.73 -12.13
C ARG A 170 -2.52 -3.23 -11.99
N PHE A 171 -1.51 -2.50 -11.46
CA PHE A 171 -1.59 -1.06 -11.21
C PHE A 171 -0.32 -0.32 -11.66
N PHE A 172 0.49 -0.94 -12.52
CA PHE A 172 1.74 -0.38 -13.06
C PHE A 172 2.80 -0.08 -11.99
N GLU A 173 2.88 -0.94 -10.99
CA GLU A 173 3.87 -0.84 -9.91
C GLU A 173 5.07 -1.73 -10.25
N MET A 174 5.88 -1.30 -11.23
CA MET A 174 6.86 -2.14 -11.92
C MET A 174 8.00 -2.67 -11.03
N HIS A 175 8.24 -2.07 -9.86
CA HIS A 175 9.19 -2.62 -8.88
C HIS A 175 8.79 -4.02 -8.37
N TYR A 176 7.47 -4.34 -8.34
CA TYR A 176 7.03 -5.69 -7.98
C TYR A 176 7.38 -6.76 -9.03
N ALA A 177 7.65 -6.37 -10.28
CA ALA A 177 8.06 -7.33 -11.32
C ALA A 177 9.43 -7.97 -11.04
N GLN A 178 10.23 -7.37 -10.18
CA GLN A 178 11.55 -7.86 -9.79
C GLN A 178 11.51 -8.77 -8.55
N ILE A 179 10.34 -8.95 -7.94
CA ILE A 179 10.16 -9.75 -6.73
C ILE A 179 9.78 -11.18 -7.14
N THR A 180 10.58 -12.15 -6.73
CA THR A 180 10.19 -13.56 -6.85
C THR A 180 9.09 -13.88 -5.83
N PRO A 181 7.88 -14.27 -6.29
CA PRO A 181 6.78 -14.54 -5.39
C PRO A 181 7.08 -15.71 -4.45
N ARG A 182 6.79 -15.53 -3.16
CA ARG A 182 6.88 -16.55 -2.12
C ARG A 182 5.71 -16.42 -1.16
N VAL A 183 5.23 -17.54 -0.65
CA VAL A 183 4.26 -17.56 0.44
C VAL A 183 4.99 -17.83 1.75
N TYR A 184 4.58 -17.17 2.84
CA TYR A 184 5.21 -17.35 4.14
C TYR A 184 4.19 -17.28 5.29
N ALA A 185 4.52 -17.95 6.38
CA ALA A 185 3.77 -17.90 7.63
C ALA A 185 4.46 -16.92 8.59
N GLU A 186 3.73 -15.90 9.00
CA GLU A 186 4.19 -14.85 9.91
C GLU A 186 3.37 -14.86 11.20
N GLU A 187 4.01 -14.56 12.28
CA GLU A 187 3.38 -14.46 13.59
C GLU A 187 2.14 -13.55 13.57
N TRP A 188 1.06 -14.04 14.18
CA TRP A 188 -0.11 -13.22 14.42
C TRP A 188 0.13 -12.32 15.63
N ILE A 189 0.08 -11.02 15.43
CA ILE A 189 0.17 -10.00 16.48
C ILE A 189 -1.27 -9.69 16.89
N ASP A 190 -1.66 -10.07 18.09
CA ASP A 190 -3.04 -9.98 18.59
C ASP A 190 -3.33 -8.68 19.36
N ASP A 191 -2.29 -7.94 19.73
CA ASP A 191 -2.35 -6.75 20.57
C ASP A 191 -2.06 -5.43 19.81
N ILE A 192 -2.26 -5.42 18.49
CA ILE A 192 -2.14 -4.19 17.70
C ILE A 192 -3.23 -3.21 18.15
N GLU A 193 -2.81 -2.09 18.75
CA GLU A 193 -3.72 -1.02 19.16
C GLU A 193 -3.93 -0.02 18.01
N TRP A 194 -2.84 0.36 17.36
CA TRP A 194 -2.82 1.30 16.25
C TRP A 194 -1.85 0.85 15.16
N GLU A 195 -2.17 1.17 13.92
CA GLU A 195 -1.21 1.18 12.82
C GLU A 195 -0.80 2.63 12.57
N TYR A 196 0.51 2.90 12.53
CA TYR A 196 1.08 4.21 12.25
C TYR A 196 1.74 4.19 10.88
N GLN A 197 1.31 5.08 9.99
CA GLN A 197 1.86 5.23 8.65
C GLN A 197 2.64 6.54 8.58
N ALA A 198 3.97 6.48 8.60
CA ALA A 198 4.81 7.65 8.41
C ALA A 198 4.96 7.93 6.91
N TRP A 199 4.49 9.11 6.48
CA TRP A 199 4.57 9.57 5.10
C TRP A 199 5.82 10.43 4.94
N CYS A 200 6.81 9.88 4.24
CA CYS A 200 8.13 10.48 4.10
C CYS A 200 8.31 11.05 2.68
N PHE A 201 8.76 12.30 2.62
CA PHE A 201 9.05 13.03 1.39
C PHE A 201 10.50 13.50 1.44
N SER A 202 11.29 13.16 0.44
CA SER A 202 12.74 13.47 0.39
C SER A 202 13.48 13.12 1.69
N GLY A 203 13.15 11.95 2.25
CA GLY A 203 13.76 11.44 3.49
C GLY A 203 13.20 12.01 4.79
N LYS A 204 12.17 12.88 4.75
CA LYS A 204 11.56 13.51 5.94
C LYS A 204 10.12 13.04 6.14
N ALA A 205 9.77 12.69 7.37
CA ALA A 205 8.41 12.36 7.78
C ALA A 205 7.61 13.65 7.95
N GLU A 206 6.79 14.01 6.96
CA GLU A 206 5.98 15.22 6.97
C GLU A 206 4.69 15.06 7.76
N PHE A 207 4.16 13.84 7.84
CA PHE A 207 3.01 13.51 8.67
C PHE A 207 2.91 12.01 8.95
N VAL A 208 2.17 11.68 10.01
CA VAL A 208 1.86 10.31 10.41
C VAL A 208 0.35 10.10 10.38
N ALA A 209 -0.11 9.05 9.74
CA ALA A 209 -1.49 8.61 9.88
C ALA A 209 -1.59 7.56 10.98
N ALA A 210 -2.50 7.76 11.93
CA ALA A 210 -2.90 6.74 12.89
C ALA A 210 -4.19 6.07 12.44
N ILE A 211 -4.17 4.74 12.34
CA ILE A 211 -5.31 3.92 11.92
C ILE A 211 -5.73 3.06 13.10
N GLN A 212 -6.98 3.24 13.52
CA GLN A 212 -7.55 2.43 14.58
C GLN A 212 -8.01 1.10 14.03
N ASN A 213 -7.70 0.06 14.79
CA ASN A 213 -8.21 -1.29 14.65
C ASN A 213 -8.08 -1.89 13.26
N PRO A 214 -6.96 -2.53 12.98
CA PRO A 214 -6.76 -3.27 11.73
C PRO A 214 -7.70 -4.48 11.56
N HIS A 215 -8.53 -4.80 12.55
CA HIS A 215 -9.43 -5.97 12.53
C HIS A 215 -10.91 -5.62 12.30
N GLY A 216 -11.24 -4.33 12.08
CA GLY A 216 -12.62 -3.86 11.91
C GLY A 216 -12.79 -2.83 10.80
N THR A 217 -13.75 -1.92 10.99
CA THR A 217 -13.89 -0.74 10.14
C THR A 217 -12.75 0.23 10.44
N ASN A 218 -11.67 0.14 9.69
CA ASN A 218 -10.52 1.02 9.85
C ASN A 218 -10.93 2.48 9.73
N LYS A 219 -10.58 3.28 10.74
CA LYS A 219 -10.74 4.72 10.75
C LYS A 219 -9.36 5.36 10.88
N LYS A 220 -9.15 6.49 10.21
CA LYS A 220 -7.84 7.13 10.08
C LYS A 220 -7.90 8.57 10.57
N GLN A 221 -6.78 9.02 11.17
CA GLN A 221 -6.52 10.42 11.48
C GLN A 221 -5.06 10.75 11.14
N PHE A 222 -4.80 11.94 10.59
CA PHE A 222 -3.45 12.41 10.28
C PHE A 222 -2.95 13.40 11.33
N PHE A 223 -1.64 13.33 11.61
CA PHE A 223 -0.94 14.16 12.58
C PHE A 223 0.37 14.70 12.00
N SER A 224 0.76 15.91 12.45
CA SER A 224 2.10 16.44 12.21
C SER A 224 3.16 15.62 12.96
N PRO A 225 4.47 15.81 12.68
CA PRO A 225 5.53 15.21 13.48
C PRO A 225 5.52 15.63 14.97
N THR A 226 4.87 16.75 15.31
CA THR A 226 4.64 17.21 16.70
C THR A 226 3.33 16.66 17.30
N TRP A 227 2.62 15.82 16.57
CA TRP A 227 1.33 15.22 16.95
C TRP A 227 0.17 16.19 16.98
N GLU A 228 0.20 17.25 16.18
CA GLU A 228 -0.94 18.11 15.96
C GLU A 228 -1.86 17.50 14.88
N ARG A 229 -3.18 17.43 15.18
CA ARG A 229 -4.16 16.89 14.22
C ARG A 229 -4.18 17.71 12.95
N LEU A 230 -4.05 17.06 11.81
CA LEU A 230 -4.12 17.69 10.50
C LEU A 230 -5.56 17.72 9.96
N PRO A 231 -5.93 18.79 9.22
CA PRO A 231 -7.31 19.02 8.79
C PRO A 231 -7.67 18.28 7.50
N PHE A 232 -7.18 17.04 7.35
CA PHE A 232 -7.50 16.21 6.20
C PHE A 232 -7.49 14.72 6.56
N VAL A 233 -8.18 13.94 5.74
CA VAL A 233 -8.18 12.48 5.77
C VAL A 233 -8.00 11.91 4.36
N SER A 234 -7.76 10.63 4.25
CA SER A 234 -7.61 9.97 2.95
C SER A 234 -8.11 8.53 2.98
N SER A 235 -8.83 8.15 1.93
CA SER A 235 -9.23 6.77 1.59
C SER A 235 -10.08 6.04 2.63
N LEU A 236 -9.82 6.20 3.92
CA LEU A 236 -10.60 5.64 5.03
C LEU A 236 -11.47 6.71 5.70
N PRO A 237 -12.54 6.34 6.39
CA PRO A 237 -13.33 7.25 7.22
C PRO A 237 -12.44 7.89 8.31
N GLU A 238 -12.80 9.11 8.67
CA GLU A 238 -12.14 9.84 9.74
C GLU A 238 -12.41 9.19 11.11
N TYR A 239 -11.39 9.12 11.95
CA TYR A 239 -11.54 8.78 13.36
C TYR A 239 -11.93 10.04 14.15
N GLU A 240 -13.11 10.01 14.75
CA GLU A 240 -13.69 11.17 15.45
C GLU A 240 -13.24 11.29 16.91
N GLY A 241 -12.60 10.24 17.46
CA GLY A 241 -12.10 10.23 18.83
C GLY A 241 -10.78 10.98 19.01
N THR A 242 -10.30 11.02 20.24
CA THR A 242 -8.96 11.47 20.56
C THR A 242 -7.97 10.34 20.33
N VAL A 243 -6.89 10.62 19.62
CA VAL A 243 -5.75 9.72 19.48
C VAL A 243 -4.61 10.29 20.31
N GLU A 244 -4.30 9.61 21.39
CA GLU A 244 -3.20 10.01 22.25
C GLU A 244 -1.87 9.94 21.51
N ARG A 245 -0.96 10.85 21.82
CA ARG A 245 0.38 10.82 21.25
C ARG A 245 1.11 9.57 21.75
N PRO A 246 1.54 8.65 20.86
CA PRO A 246 2.24 7.46 21.31
C PRO A 246 3.64 7.82 21.85
N ASP A 247 4.06 7.16 22.91
CA ASP A 247 5.42 7.31 23.46
C ASP A 247 6.48 6.91 22.43
N THR A 248 6.11 6.02 21.50
CA THR A 248 6.96 5.54 20.40
C THR A 248 7.05 6.52 19.23
N LEU A 249 6.37 7.68 19.22
CA LEU A 249 6.41 8.63 18.11
C LEU A 249 7.84 9.04 17.70
N PRO A 250 8.76 9.35 18.63
CA PRO A 250 10.15 9.66 18.25
C PRO A 250 10.83 8.53 17.49
N GLN A 251 10.61 7.28 17.90
CA GLN A 251 11.14 6.10 17.23
C GLN A 251 10.49 5.90 15.85
N ILE A 252 9.17 6.09 15.72
CA ILE A 252 8.46 6.03 14.41
C ILE A 252 9.11 7.01 13.44
N LEU A 253 9.31 8.27 13.84
CA LEU A 253 9.87 9.31 12.98
C LEU A 253 11.32 9.00 12.61
N GLU A 254 12.19 8.74 13.60
CA GLU A 254 13.61 8.46 13.38
C GLU A 254 13.83 7.26 12.48
N CYS A 255 13.17 6.12 12.77
CA CYS A 255 13.32 4.90 11.98
C CYS A 255 12.76 5.09 10.57
N SER A 256 11.60 5.76 10.43
CA SER A 256 11.02 6.02 9.11
C SER A 256 11.88 6.94 8.26
N GLU A 257 12.44 8.02 8.82
CA GLU A 257 13.35 8.93 8.11
C GLU A 257 14.65 8.23 7.70
N ARG A 258 15.19 7.36 8.56
CA ARG A 258 16.37 6.54 8.24
C ARG A 258 16.10 5.62 7.05
N LEU A 259 14.96 4.92 7.04
CA LEU A 259 14.53 4.04 5.96
C LEU A 259 14.15 4.80 4.69
N ALA A 260 13.61 6.00 4.84
CA ALA A 260 13.18 6.87 3.74
C ALA A 260 14.33 7.64 3.08
N LYS A 261 15.53 7.62 3.69
CA LYS A 261 16.70 8.35 3.19
C LYS A 261 16.93 8.05 1.71
N ASP A 262 17.14 9.10 0.94
CA ASP A 262 17.41 9.06 -0.50
C ASP A 262 16.22 8.68 -1.41
N PHE A 263 15.01 8.52 -0.87
CA PHE A 263 13.80 8.34 -1.67
C PHE A 263 13.02 9.65 -1.80
N ILE A 264 12.49 9.89 -3.00
CA ILE A 264 11.61 11.04 -3.27
C ILE A 264 10.35 10.92 -2.42
N PHE A 265 9.79 9.71 -2.34
CA PHE A 265 8.63 9.41 -1.53
C PHE A 265 8.63 7.94 -1.08
N VAL A 266 8.28 7.72 0.18
CA VAL A 266 7.94 6.38 0.71
C VAL A 266 7.07 6.54 1.95
N ARG A 267 6.12 5.62 2.13
CA ARG A 267 5.35 5.45 3.36
C ARG A 267 5.92 4.26 4.13
N VAL A 268 6.24 4.44 5.39
CA VAL A 268 6.73 3.38 6.28
C VAL A 268 5.66 3.09 7.32
N ASP A 269 5.22 1.84 7.41
CA ASP A 269 4.10 1.43 8.22
C ASP A 269 4.56 0.61 9.43
N TRP A 270 4.01 0.95 10.59
CA TRP A 270 4.34 0.38 11.90
C TRP A 270 3.09 -0.06 12.63
N TYR A 271 3.15 -1.18 13.33
CA TYR A 271 2.15 -1.55 14.31
C TYR A 271 2.58 -1.07 15.70
N GLY A 272 1.70 -0.34 16.38
CA GLY A 272 1.83 -0.03 17.79
C GLY A 272 1.20 -1.14 18.62
N THR A 273 2.02 -1.81 19.42
CA THR A 273 1.62 -2.88 20.32
C THR A 273 1.95 -2.51 21.75
N ARG A 274 1.44 -3.27 22.73
CA ARG A 274 1.79 -3.09 24.15
C ARG A 274 3.27 -3.36 24.43
N HIS A 275 3.96 -4.03 23.53
CA HIS A 275 5.37 -4.41 23.67
C HIS A 275 6.32 -3.50 22.87
N GLY A 276 5.81 -2.48 22.21
CA GLY A 276 6.56 -1.55 21.38
C GLY A 276 6.13 -1.54 19.92
N LEU A 277 7.00 -1.03 19.06
CA LEU A 277 6.75 -0.95 17.63
C LEU A 277 7.10 -2.26 16.92
N MET A 278 6.26 -2.65 15.96
CA MET A 278 6.56 -3.72 15.03
C MET A 278 6.47 -3.18 13.60
N PHE A 279 7.44 -3.55 12.77
CA PHE A 279 7.46 -3.16 11.36
C PHE A 279 6.35 -3.87 10.58
N SER A 280 5.66 -3.14 9.72
CA SER A 280 4.61 -3.67 8.85
C SER A 280 5.05 -3.76 7.39
N GLU A 281 5.23 -2.61 6.72
CA GLU A 281 5.65 -2.57 5.31
C GLU A 281 6.24 -1.21 4.92
N MET A 282 6.89 -1.16 3.75
CA MET A 282 7.22 0.07 3.03
C MET A 282 6.41 0.14 1.74
N SER A 283 5.82 1.30 1.45
CA SER A 283 4.93 1.51 0.32
C SER A 283 5.35 2.74 -0.50
N PHE A 284 5.76 2.51 -1.75
CA PHE A 284 6.19 3.60 -2.65
C PHE A 284 5.04 4.22 -3.44
N THR A 285 3.93 3.52 -3.54
CA THR A 285 2.76 3.95 -4.34
C THR A 285 1.45 3.68 -3.58
N PRO A 286 1.24 4.30 -2.39
CA PRO A 286 0.06 4.05 -1.56
C PRO A 286 -1.22 4.26 -2.36
N ALA A 287 -2.19 3.35 -2.17
CA ALA A 287 -3.45 3.32 -2.93
C ALA A 287 -3.21 3.39 -4.46
N TYR A 288 -2.15 2.74 -4.94
CA TYR A 288 -1.77 2.72 -6.36
C TYR A 288 -1.50 4.13 -6.94
N GLY A 289 -1.12 5.08 -6.08
CA GLY A 289 -0.93 6.48 -6.43
C GLY A 289 -2.23 7.28 -6.61
N ILE A 290 -3.40 6.72 -6.26
CA ILE A 290 -4.70 7.41 -6.33
C ILE A 290 -5.29 7.53 -4.92
N VAL A 291 -4.69 8.40 -4.13
CA VAL A 291 -5.17 8.69 -2.78
C VAL A 291 -6.35 9.65 -2.83
N LYS A 292 -7.46 9.26 -2.21
CA LYS A 292 -8.67 10.08 -2.14
C LYS A 292 -8.62 11.00 -0.93
N TRP A 293 -8.00 12.16 -1.12
CA TRP A 293 -7.89 13.20 -0.09
C TRP A 293 -9.23 13.90 0.17
N GLN A 294 -9.48 14.22 1.42
CA GLN A 294 -10.64 15.01 1.86
C GLN A 294 -10.17 16.06 2.89
N PRO A 295 -10.30 17.37 2.60
CA PRO A 295 -10.79 17.97 1.34
C PRO A 295 -9.91 17.63 0.12
N SER A 296 -10.50 17.66 -1.07
CA SER A 296 -9.84 17.19 -2.32
C SER A 296 -8.67 18.07 -2.78
N ASP A 297 -8.60 19.33 -2.34
CA ASP A 297 -7.49 20.26 -2.62
C ASP A 297 -6.17 19.80 -1.97
N TYR A 298 -6.23 18.93 -0.96
CA TYR A 298 -5.04 18.31 -0.39
C TYR A 298 -4.28 17.41 -1.38
N ASN A 299 -4.92 16.97 -2.46
CA ASN A 299 -4.18 16.30 -3.54
C ASN A 299 -3.13 17.24 -4.18
N MET A 300 -3.41 18.53 -4.26
CA MET A 300 -2.43 19.54 -4.71
C MET A 300 -1.42 19.87 -3.62
N LYS A 301 -1.88 20.19 -2.40
CA LYS A 301 -1.03 20.58 -1.28
C LYS A 301 -0.01 19.49 -0.91
N VAL A 302 -0.43 18.23 -0.84
CA VAL A 302 0.49 17.12 -0.58
C VAL A 302 1.40 16.85 -1.79
N GLY A 303 0.92 17.16 -3.00
CA GLY A 303 1.74 17.12 -4.20
C GLY A 303 2.94 18.10 -4.15
N GLU A 304 2.81 19.24 -3.50
CA GLU A 304 3.88 20.21 -3.33
C GLU A 304 5.08 19.67 -2.55
N LEU A 305 4.86 18.68 -1.67
CA LEU A 305 5.92 18.02 -0.91
C LEU A 305 6.79 17.08 -1.77
N ILE A 306 6.33 16.69 -2.96
CA ILE A 306 7.09 15.82 -3.86
C ILE A 306 7.89 16.69 -4.83
N HIS A 307 9.21 16.61 -4.77
CA HIS A 307 10.12 17.27 -5.69
C HIS A 307 10.64 16.25 -6.71
N LEU A 308 10.12 16.33 -7.93
CA LEU A 308 10.55 15.48 -9.03
C LEU A 308 11.81 16.05 -9.70
N PRO A 309 12.73 15.22 -10.20
CA PRO A 309 13.90 15.66 -10.95
C PRO A 309 13.51 15.98 -12.41
N ILE A 310 12.63 16.95 -12.60
CA ILE A 310 12.18 17.47 -13.89
C ILE A 310 12.73 18.89 -14.00
N GLU A 311 13.39 19.20 -15.11
CA GLU A 311 13.80 20.59 -15.42
C GLU A 311 12.55 21.41 -15.76
N ASP A 312 12.48 22.63 -15.22
CA ASP A 312 11.39 23.59 -15.48
C ASP A 312 11.39 24.10 -16.93
#